data_d7e54e8c4604b90918aee66345868a8b
#
_entry.id   d7e54e8c4604b90918aee66345868a8b
#
_cell.length_a   1.000
_cell.length_b   1.000
_cell.length_c   1.000
_cell.angle_alpha   90.00
_cell.angle_beta   90.00
_cell.angle_gamma   90.00
#
_symmetry.space_group_name_H-M   'P 1'
#
loop_
_entity.id
_entity.type
_entity.pdbx_description
1 polymer ?
#
loop_
_entity_poly.entity_id
_entity_poly.type
_entity_poly.pdbx_seq_one_letter_code
_entity_poly.pdbx_strand_id
1 'polypeptide(L)'
;MANYDIFDENYYLSKYPFVQQGIDRGIISSGKEHFEKFGQKLGFTEVSRYYDENYYLANNPAVAAAVSSGAFASGLDHFIQFGWEQGLVNTSPDYDESFYLKRYPVLAPFVQNQTFKSGFEHFIKFGAQEGLYASTFFEPEYLLKNPEVAAAVKAGVFKTGGEHYRKFGQFEPSRSATFVGTQGSDVVAGFGVGKVEIIGIQVSLDAAGNRVYETRTNTNLPIDIDTLIGSQGSDTFVLGVGEVSDIINSGVFYQGRFGGIGEPIIKNFDQQTDAIRLAGARGFYGFSPTITMNGDFRITTGSGRGTAGIARIEGGANIPFRANRGRGLLIFSRDSVLDNFSEVEYLQKNPDVAAAVQAGSFSSGLDHYTKFGQFEPNRSATFVGTDGNDIVTGFGKGKTEITGVDLDRSYAFGGEGNYFSNGSNEFDTLIGSQGADTFILAYDFTSPPPSQMIPDAQELYRGSGEARIRGFNPSQGDVLRLAGQASDYQISPIGADLAISKPGDTIAIIEGGANLNLRQLTFPPVSPVFPNAKSAFLLG
;
A
#
# COMPACT_ATOMS: atom_id res chain seq x y z
N MET A 1 44.75 3.46 19.18
CA MET A 1 45.19 2.20 18.50
C MET A 1 44.27 1.98 17.31
N ALA A 2 44.81 1.44 16.23
CA ALA A 2 43.94 1.05 15.10
C ALA A 2 42.86 0.06 15.55
N ASN A 3 41.60 0.30 15.12
CA ASN A 3 40.48 -0.53 15.45
C ASN A 3 40.02 -1.35 14.24
N TYR A 4 40.17 -2.65 14.32
CA TYR A 4 39.82 -3.60 13.24
C TYR A 4 38.47 -4.31 13.48
N ASP A 5 37.62 -3.85 14.38
CA ASP A 5 36.32 -4.48 14.68
C ASP A 5 35.38 -4.51 13.47
N ILE A 6 35.56 -3.59 12.50
CA ILE A 6 34.83 -3.58 11.22
C ILE A 6 35.14 -4.79 10.32
N PHE A 7 36.25 -5.50 10.57
CA PHE A 7 36.74 -6.57 9.68
C PHE A 7 35.90 -7.85 9.82
N ASP A 8 35.32 -8.31 8.71
CA ASP A 8 34.62 -9.58 8.57
C ASP A 8 35.49 -10.57 7.80
N GLU A 9 35.98 -11.60 8.50
CA GLU A 9 36.86 -12.64 7.96
C GLU A 9 36.25 -13.34 6.75
N ASN A 10 34.99 -13.79 6.87
CA ASN A 10 34.32 -14.54 5.81
C ASN A 10 34.08 -13.67 4.58
N TYR A 11 33.65 -12.42 4.79
CA TYR A 11 33.43 -11.48 3.71
C TYR A 11 34.75 -11.17 2.98
N TYR A 12 35.82 -10.87 3.73
CA TYR A 12 37.13 -10.57 3.17
C TYR A 12 37.65 -11.72 2.31
N LEU A 13 37.59 -12.96 2.81
CA LEU A 13 38.03 -14.15 2.07
C LEU A 13 37.18 -14.42 0.83
N SER A 14 35.89 -14.08 0.86
CA SER A 14 35.03 -14.16 -0.33
C SER A 14 35.43 -13.16 -1.43
N LYS A 15 35.92 -11.98 -1.04
CA LYS A 15 36.36 -10.92 -1.97
C LYS A 15 37.78 -11.13 -2.48
N TYR A 16 38.62 -11.76 -1.67
CA TYR A 16 40.02 -12.00 -1.98
C TYR A 16 40.37 -13.51 -1.86
N PRO A 17 39.84 -14.38 -2.76
CA PRO A 17 40.00 -15.85 -2.65
C PRO A 17 41.47 -16.33 -2.66
N PHE A 18 42.39 -15.54 -3.22
CA PHE A 18 43.81 -15.88 -3.20
C PHE A 18 44.39 -15.85 -1.78
N VAL A 19 43.79 -15.10 -0.86
CA VAL A 19 44.20 -15.07 0.56
C VAL A 19 43.94 -16.43 1.21
N GLN A 20 42.80 -17.07 0.90
CA GLN A 20 42.50 -18.43 1.36
C GLN A 20 43.59 -19.43 0.95
N GLN A 21 44.09 -19.32 -0.27
CA GLN A 21 45.19 -20.19 -0.72
C GLN A 21 46.48 -19.98 0.09
N GLY A 22 46.73 -18.74 0.57
CA GLY A 22 47.84 -18.44 1.45
C GLY A 22 47.68 -19.07 2.85
N ILE A 23 46.44 -19.08 3.35
CA ILE A 23 46.08 -19.75 4.62
C ILE A 23 46.24 -21.26 4.50
N ASP A 24 45.73 -21.86 3.44
CA ASP A 24 45.81 -23.32 3.19
C ASP A 24 47.26 -23.80 3.06
N ARG A 25 48.17 -22.93 2.62
CA ARG A 25 49.62 -23.20 2.52
C ARG A 25 50.41 -22.88 3.80
N GLY A 26 49.74 -22.37 4.83
CA GLY A 26 50.38 -21.97 6.08
C GLY A 26 51.29 -20.73 5.99
N ILE A 27 51.12 -19.90 4.95
CA ILE A 27 51.91 -18.66 4.74
C ILE A 27 51.39 -17.55 5.67
N ILE A 28 50.08 -17.53 5.90
CA ILE A 28 49.36 -16.62 6.79
C ILE A 28 48.34 -17.44 7.59
N SER A 29 47.94 -16.96 8.77
CA SER A 29 47.02 -17.70 9.65
C SER A 29 45.54 -17.32 9.43
N SER A 30 45.28 -16.14 8.87
CA SER A 30 43.91 -15.64 8.67
C SER A 30 43.85 -14.52 7.63
N GLY A 31 42.64 -14.21 7.13
CA GLY A 31 42.39 -13.05 6.29
C GLY A 31 42.70 -11.74 7.02
N LYS A 32 42.38 -11.68 8.32
CA LYS A 32 42.71 -10.52 9.15
C LYS A 32 44.22 -10.30 9.22
N GLU A 33 45.02 -11.32 9.46
CA GLU A 33 46.45 -11.22 9.43
C GLU A 33 46.99 -10.74 8.07
N HIS A 34 46.44 -11.26 6.97
CA HIS A 34 46.78 -10.78 5.63
C HIS A 34 46.48 -9.29 5.48
N PHE A 35 45.29 -8.86 5.89
CA PHE A 35 44.85 -7.48 5.76
C PHE A 35 45.77 -6.54 6.58
N GLU A 36 46.03 -6.85 7.85
CA GLU A 36 46.86 -6.05 8.73
C GLU A 36 48.33 -5.91 8.22
N LYS A 37 48.89 -7.01 7.69
CA LYS A 37 50.28 -7.02 7.19
C LYS A 37 50.42 -6.42 5.80
N PHE A 38 49.44 -6.64 4.91
CA PHE A 38 49.57 -6.33 3.49
C PHE A 38 48.40 -5.53 2.94
N GLY A 39 47.17 -6.02 3.13
CA GLY A 39 45.98 -5.52 2.45
C GLY A 39 45.67 -4.05 2.72
N GLN A 40 45.84 -3.60 3.98
CA GLN A 40 45.60 -2.21 4.36
C GLN A 40 46.51 -1.27 3.58
N LYS A 41 47.81 -1.56 3.51
CA LYS A 41 48.79 -0.76 2.76
C LYS A 41 48.59 -0.80 1.25
N LEU A 42 48.02 -1.88 0.74
CA LEU A 42 47.71 -2.06 -0.67
C LEU A 42 46.37 -1.44 -1.04
N GLY A 43 45.64 -0.82 -0.11
CA GLY A 43 44.36 -0.18 -0.35
C GLY A 43 43.20 -1.18 -0.56
N PHE A 44 43.25 -2.36 0.06
CA PHE A 44 42.15 -3.30 0.06
C PHE A 44 41.04 -2.79 0.99
N THR A 45 39.86 -2.51 0.45
CA THR A 45 38.76 -1.88 1.20
C THR A 45 37.54 -2.77 1.40
N GLU A 46 37.47 -3.92 0.72
CA GLU A 46 36.37 -4.86 0.83
C GLU A 46 36.56 -5.77 2.07
N VAL A 47 36.41 -5.19 3.27
CA VAL A 47 36.62 -5.87 4.56
C VAL A 47 35.35 -6.17 5.31
N SER A 48 34.23 -5.53 4.93
CA SER A 48 32.95 -5.66 5.61
C SER A 48 31.79 -5.39 4.65
N ARG A 49 30.65 -6.04 4.90
CA ARG A 49 29.38 -5.73 4.22
C ARG A 49 28.90 -4.31 4.53
N TYR A 50 29.26 -3.79 5.69
CA TYR A 50 28.83 -2.48 6.21
C TYR A 50 29.89 -1.41 6.10
N TYR A 51 30.84 -1.60 5.16
CA TYR A 51 31.79 -0.58 4.75
C TYR A 51 31.77 -0.41 3.22
N ASP A 52 31.60 0.83 2.78
CA ASP A 52 31.71 1.23 1.39
C ASP A 52 32.66 2.42 1.29
N GLU A 53 33.75 2.23 0.59
CA GLU A 53 34.82 3.23 0.45
C GLU A 53 34.31 4.53 -0.14
N ASN A 54 33.54 4.44 -1.22
CA ASN A 54 33.02 5.62 -1.91
C ASN A 54 32.01 6.37 -1.05
N TYR A 55 31.12 5.63 -0.38
CA TYR A 55 30.13 6.23 0.53
C TYR A 55 30.81 6.90 1.72
N TYR A 56 31.80 6.26 2.33
CA TYR A 56 32.55 6.85 3.45
C TYR A 56 33.26 8.12 3.04
N LEU A 57 33.97 8.13 1.91
CA LEU A 57 34.68 9.31 1.39
C LEU A 57 33.71 10.43 0.99
N ALA A 58 32.56 10.10 0.39
CA ALA A 58 31.54 11.08 0.04
C ALA A 58 30.95 11.80 1.28
N ASN A 59 30.79 11.06 2.39
CA ASN A 59 30.31 11.63 3.67
C ASN A 59 31.41 12.31 4.49
N ASN A 60 32.70 12.15 4.12
CA ASN A 60 33.84 12.70 4.82
C ASN A 60 34.80 13.39 3.84
N PRO A 61 34.48 14.60 3.29
CA PRO A 61 35.29 15.26 2.27
C PRO A 61 36.73 15.57 2.68
N ALA A 62 36.95 15.85 3.97
CA ALA A 62 38.29 16.07 4.49
C ALA A 62 39.15 14.79 4.44
N VAL A 63 38.56 13.64 4.70
CA VAL A 63 39.23 12.34 4.56
C VAL A 63 39.49 12.03 3.09
N ALA A 64 38.54 12.31 2.20
CA ALA A 64 38.75 12.16 0.75
C ALA A 64 39.93 12.98 0.24
N ALA A 65 40.09 14.23 0.71
CA ALA A 65 41.24 15.07 0.39
C ALA A 65 42.54 14.48 0.95
N ALA A 66 42.53 13.95 2.18
CA ALA A 66 43.72 13.34 2.80
C ALA A 66 44.15 12.05 2.07
N VAL A 67 43.20 11.23 1.62
CA VAL A 67 43.50 10.06 0.76
C VAL A 67 44.05 10.50 -0.58
N SER A 68 43.46 11.50 -1.23
CA SER A 68 43.93 12.04 -2.50
C SER A 68 45.36 12.63 -2.42
N SER A 69 45.74 13.17 -1.28
CA SER A 69 47.11 13.70 -1.02
C SER A 69 48.12 12.61 -0.65
N GLY A 70 47.67 11.34 -0.49
CA GLY A 70 48.51 10.22 -0.09
C GLY A 70 48.80 10.16 1.43
N ALA A 71 48.06 10.93 2.27
CA ALA A 71 48.20 10.87 3.72
C ALA A 71 47.65 9.54 4.29
N PHE A 72 46.68 8.93 3.61
CA PHE A 72 46.14 7.61 3.91
C PHE A 72 46.09 6.76 2.64
N ALA A 73 46.26 5.44 2.77
CA ALA A 73 46.17 4.51 1.67
C ALA A 73 44.73 4.40 1.13
N SER A 74 43.71 4.61 1.98
CA SER A 74 42.30 4.58 1.67
C SER A 74 41.47 5.27 2.75
N GLY A 75 40.19 5.49 2.51
CA GLY A 75 39.22 5.91 3.54
C GLY A 75 39.11 4.88 4.66
N LEU A 76 39.16 3.57 4.32
CA LEU A 76 39.20 2.49 5.31
C LEU A 76 40.46 2.59 6.22
N ASP A 77 41.62 2.89 5.66
CA ASP A 77 42.82 3.09 6.43
C ASP A 77 42.64 4.23 7.45
N HIS A 78 42.10 5.37 7.03
CA HIS A 78 41.71 6.46 7.92
C HIS A 78 40.68 6.00 8.97
N PHE A 79 39.62 5.28 8.55
CA PHE A 79 38.55 4.84 9.43
C PHE A 79 39.07 3.94 10.58
N ILE A 80 39.93 2.98 10.24
CA ILE A 80 40.55 2.07 11.22
C ILE A 80 41.45 2.82 12.19
N GLN A 81 42.23 3.82 11.71
CA GLN A 81 43.16 4.53 12.54
C GLN A 81 42.50 5.62 13.40
N PHE A 82 41.50 6.32 12.88
CA PHE A 82 40.93 7.51 13.51
C PHE A 82 39.39 7.55 13.45
N GLY A 83 38.76 7.19 12.31
CA GLY A 83 37.35 7.41 12.05
C GLY A 83 36.43 6.70 13.04
N TRP A 84 36.80 5.49 13.45
CA TRP A 84 36.07 4.75 14.48
C TRP A 84 36.03 5.53 15.81
N GLU A 85 37.17 6.02 16.26
CA GLU A 85 37.30 6.79 17.51
C GLU A 85 36.63 8.19 17.43
N GLN A 86 36.57 8.75 16.24
CA GLN A 86 35.91 10.02 15.95
C GLN A 86 34.41 9.90 15.76
N GLY A 87 33.85 8.68 15.78
CA GLY A 87 32.42 8.44 15.57
C GLY A 87 31.95 8.69 14.13
N LEU A 88 32.84 8.54 13.12
CA LEU A 88 32.51 8.71 11.70
C LEU A 88 31.83 7.44 11.17
N VAL A 89 30.64 7.14 11.70
CA VAL A 89 29.95 5.87 11.51
C VAL A 89 29.13 5.76 10.23
N ASN A 90 29.08 6.81 9.40
CA ASN A 90 28.44 6.77 8.07
C ASN A 90 29.35 6.02 7.08
N THR A 91 29.44 4.72 7.25
CA THR A 91 30.34 3.83 6.51
C THR A 91 29.64 3.07 5.38
N SER A 92 28.32 2.99 5.40
CA SER A 92 27.50 2.26 4.42
C SER A 92 26.10 2.87 4.29
N PRO A 93 25.50 2.87 3.09
CA PRO A 93 24.09 3.27 2.93
C PRO A 93 23.10 2.36 3.68
N ASP A 94 23.54 1.18 4.13
CA ASP A 94 22.72 0.21 4.87
C ASP A 94 22.80 0.38 6.40
N TYR A 95 23.49 1.44 6.85
CA TYR A 95 23.58 1.78 8.26
C TYR A 95 23.34 3.28 8.50
N ASP A 96 22.35 3.59 9.34
CA ASP A 96 22.08 4.91 9.89
C ASP A 96 22.05 4.85 11.41
N GLU A 97 22.95 5.61 12.07
CA GLU A 97 23.10 5.63 13.53
C GLU A 97 21.81 6.08 14.23
N SER A 98 21.18 7.15 13.72
CA SER A 98 19.96 7.69 14.32
C SER A 98 18.80 6.71 14.20
N PHE A 99 18.63 6.12 13.03
CA PHE A 99 17.63 5.08 12.80
C PHE A 99 17.86 3.89 13.74
N TYR A 100 19.09 3.39 13.82
CA TYR A 100 19.43 2.22 14.62
C TYR A 100 19.15 2.44 16.12
N LEU A 101 19.56 3.57 16.68
CA LEU A 101 19.34 3.87 18.10
C LEU A 101 17.88 4.19 18.42
N LYS A 102 17.13 4.79 17.50
CA LYS A 102 15.67 4.95 17.65
C LYS A 102 14.94 3.62 17.60
N ARG A 103 15.37 2.72 16.71
CA ARG A 103 14.77 1.40 16.56
C ARG A 103 15.03 0.49 17.76
N TYR A 104 16.22 0.59 18.35
CA TYR A 104 16.66 -0.20 19.49
C TYR A 104 16.98 0.70 20.68
N PRO A 105 15.98 1.36 21.28
CA PRO A 105 16.18 2.35 22.35
C PRO A 105 16.81 1.77 23.61
N VAL A 106 16.75 0.45 23.80
CA VAL A 106 17.45 -0.27 24.86
C VAL A 106 18.97 -0.06 24.80
N LEU A 107 19.53 0.29 23.65
CA LEU A 107 20.95 0.54 23.46
C LEU A 107 21.40 1.92 23.95
N ALA A 108 20.49 2.90 24.05
CA ALA A 108 20.83 4.26 24.41
C ALA A 108 21.60 4.39 25.74
N PRO A 109 21.23 3.70 26.85
CA PRO A 109 22.03 3.73 28.08
C PRO A 109 23.45 3.21 27.92
N PHE A 110 23.66 2.19 27.07
CA PHE A 110 24.97 1.58 26.84
C PHE A 110 25.89 2.49 25.99
N VAL A 111 25.32 3.28 25.11
CA VAL A 111 26.06 4.32 24.37
C VAL A 111 26.36 5.51 25.29
N GLN A 112 25.39 5.95 26.11
CA GLN A 112 25.57 7.06 27.05
C GLN A 112 26.64 6.79 28.10
N ASN A 113 26.70 5.59 28.66
CA ASN A 113 27.71 5.19 29.64
C ASN A 113 29.01 4.69 29.02
N GLN A 114 29.13 4.78 27.68
CA GLN A 114 30.33 4.38 26.91
C GLN A 114 30.68 2.88 26.99
N THR A 115 29.72 2.02 27.28
CA THR A 115 29.87 0.57 27.08
C THR A 115 30.08 0.26 25.60
N PHE A 116 29.34 0.95 24.75
CA PHE A 116 29.59 1.08 23.30
C PHE A 116 29.86 2.54 22.98
N LYS A 117 30.79 2.83 22.10
CA LYS A 117 31.07 4.20 21.64
C LYS A 117 29.94 4.75 20.78
N SER A 118 29.23 3.86 20.08
CA SER A 118 28.13 4.17 19.17
C SER A 118 27.21 2.97 19.01
N GLY A 119 26.04 3.19 18.44
CA GLY A 119 25.18 2.11 17.96
C GLY A 119 25.85 1.27 16.88
N PHE A 120 26.71 1.89 16.05
CA PHE A 120 27.50 1.20 15.04
C PHE A 120 28.42 0.13 15.64
N GLU A 121 29.09 0.43 16.76
CA GLU A 121 29.93 -0.55 17.45
C GLU A 121 29.12 -1.76 17.89
N HIS A 122 27.94 -1.54 18.51
CA HIS A 122 27.04 -2.63 18.86
C HIS A 122 26.60 -3.42 17.62
N PHE A 123 26.19 -2.69 16.55
CA PHE A 123 25.70 -3.31 15.32
C PHE A 123 26.75 -4.22 14.69
N ILE A 124 27.98 -3.77 14.55
CA ILE A 124 29.07 -4.56 13.95
C ILE A 124 29.44 -5.76 14.83
N LYS A 125 29.48 -5.59 16.16
CA LYS A 125 29.90 -6.67 17.06
C LYS A 125 28.81 -7.74 17.28
N PHE A 126 27.55 -7.32 17.27
CA PHE A 126 26.42 -8.18 17.68
C PHE A 126 25.24 -8.08 16.73
N GLY A 127 24.73 -6.86 16.51
CA GLY A 127 23.44 -6.62 15.87
C GLY A 127 23.30 -7.22 14.46
N ALA A 128 24.33 -7.13 13.63
CA ALA A 128 24.32 -7.71 12.30
C ALA A 128 24.20 -9.24 12.32
N GLN A 129 24.84 -9.90 13.30
CA GLN A 129 24.75 -11.37 13.48
C GLN A 129 23.41 -11.79 14.07
N GLU A 130 22.78 -10.94 14.87
CA GLU A 130 21.44 -11.13 15.45
C GLU A 130 20.33 -10.86 14.43
N GLY A 131 20.67 -10.44 13.20
CA GLY A 131 19.70 -10.09 12.15
C GLY A 131 19.03 -8.75 12.36
N LEU A 132 19.59 -7.88 13.21
CA LEU A 132 19.12 -6.51 13.35
C LEU A 132 19.44 -5.72 12.09
N TYR A 133 18.59 -4.78 11.72
CA TYR A 133 18.82 -3.92 10.56
C TYR A 133 18.85 -2.44 10.96
N ALA A 134 19.52 -1.62 10.17
CA ALA A 134 19.94 -0.29 10.58
C ALA A 134 19.67 0.79 9.53
N SER A 135 18.68 0.59 8.67
CA SER A 135 18.26 1.59 7.69
C SER A 135 16.76 1.50 7.45
N THR A 136 16.19 2.51 6.79
CA THR A 136 14.76 2.49 6.43
C THR A 136 14.42 1.39 5.42
N PHE A 137 15.35 0.92 4.62
CA PHE A 137 15.14 -0.21 3.71
C PHE A 137 14.95 -1.51 4.49
N PHE A 138 13.78 -2.14 4.36
CA PHE A 138 13.44 -3.34 5.12
C PHE A 138 14.05 -4.61 4.48
N GLU A 139 15.35 -4.75 4.64
CA GLU A 139 16.15 -5.84 4.06
C GLU A 139 15.64 -7.24 4.40
N PRO A 140 15.25 -7.58 5.66
CA PRO A 140 14.78 -8.93 5.97
C PRO A 140 13.63 -9.39 5.06
N GLU A 141 12.66 -8.52 4.81
CA GLU A 141 11.54 -8.83 3.93
C GLU A 141 11.95 -8.88 2.46
N TYR A 142 12.85 -7.98 2.05
CA TYR A 142 13.35 -7.96 0.67
C TYR A 142 14.04 -9.27 0.32
N LEU A 143 14.90 -9.79 1.20
CA LEU A 143 15.59 -11.06 1.01
C LEU A 143 14.63 -12.26 1.07
N LEU A 144 13.60 -12.20 1.93
CA LEU A 144 12.56 -13.23 2.01
C LEU A 144 11.76 -13.33 0.72
N LYS A 145 11.41 -12.18 0.13
CA LYS A 145 10.65 -12.12 -1.14
C LYS A 145 11.50 -12.42 -2.38
N ASN A 146 12.83 -12.33 -2.26
CA ASN A 146 13.78 -12.50 -3.37
C ASN A 146 14.88 -13.52 -2.99
N PRO A 147 14.56 -14.83 -2.95
CA PRO A 147 15.52 -15.86 -2.50
C PRO A 147 16.77 -15.96 -3.38
N GLU A 148 16.70 -15.59 -4.66
CA GLU A 148 17.86 -15.50 -5.54
C GLU A 148 18.83 -14.40 -5.10
N VAL A 149 18.30 -13.25 -4.63
CA VAL A 149 19.12 -12.18 -4.08
C VAL A 149 19.73 -12.60 -2.74
N ALA A 150 18.94 -13.27 -1.88
CA ALA A 150 19.44 -13.81 -0.63
C ALA A 150 20.61 -14.79 -0.85
N ALA A 151 20.50 -15.66 -1.87
CA ALA A 151 21.59 -16.57 -2.25
C ALA A 151 22.83 -15.81 -2.75
N ALA A 152 22.66 -14.77 -3.57
CA ALA A 152 23.74 -13.92 -4.07
C ALA A 152 24.44 -13.13 -2.93
N VAL A 153 23.67 -12.61 -1.95
CA VAL A 153 24.21 -11.97 -0.74
C VAL A 153 25.01 -13.00 0.08
N LYS A 154 24.47 -14.21 0.28
CA LYS A 154 25.18 -15.28 0.99
C LYS A 154 26.48 -15.68 0.30
N ALA A 155 26.50 -15.70 -1.04
CA ALA A 155 27.68 -15.99 -1.85
C ALA A 155 28.69 -14.84 -1.92
N GLY A 156 28.39 -13.67 -1.33
CA GLY A 156 29.26 -12.49 -1.36
C GLY A 156 29.25 -11.72 -2.69
N VAL A 157 28.31 -12.03 -3.62
CA VAL A 157 28.13 -11.27 -4.87
C VAL A 157 27.67 -9.84 -4.54
N PHE A 158 26.71 -9.71 -3.63
CA PHE A 158 26.29 -8.42 -3.08
C PHE A 158 26.63 -8.36 -1.58
N LYS A 159 26.90 -7.17 -1.08
CA LYS A 159 27.11 -6.92 0.35
C LYS A 159 25.82 -7.20 1.14
N THR A 160 24.71 -6.66 0.63
CA THR A 160 23.40 -6.67 1.27
C THR A 160 22.30 -6.76 0.20
N GLY A 161 21.06 -7.03 0.62
CA GLY A 161 19.88 -6.88 -0.22
C GLY A 161 19.66 -5.43 -0.63
N GLY A 162 19.99 -4.47 0.25
CA GLY A 162 19.96 -3.03 -0.04
C GLY A 162 20.93 -2.65 -1.15
N GLU A 163 22.15 -3.22 -1.19
CA GLU A 163 23.07 -2.99 -2.30
C GLU A 163 22.50 -3.50 -3.63
N HIS A 164 21.94 -4.72 -3.64
CA HIS A 164 21.29 -5.25 -4.84
C HIS A 164 20.16 -4.32 -5.30
N TYR A 165 19.30 -3.89 -4.36
CA TYR A 165 18.18 -3.03 -4.69
C TYR A 165 18.65 -1.69 -5.28
N ARG A 166 19.65 -1.02 -4.68
CA ARG A 166 20.21 0.23 -5.19
C ARG A 166 20.87 0.09 -6.57
N LYS A 167 21.52 -1.05 -6.84
CA LYS A 167 22.22 -1.25 -8.12
C LYS A 167 21.33 -1.73 -9.26
N PHE A 168 20.33 -2.53 -8.95
CA PHE A 168 19.50 -3.23 -9.94
C PHE A 168 18.00 -3.14 -9.62
N GLY A 169 17.55 -3.61 -8.47
CA GLY A 169 16.15 -3.79 -8.14
C GLY A 169 15.31 -2.51 -8.26
N GLN A 170 15.87 -1.34 -7.96
CA GLN A 170 15.18 -0.06 -8.09
C GLN A 170 14.80 0.29 -9.54
N PHE A 171 15.44 -0.32 -10.53
CA PHE A 171 15.17 -0.10 -11.96
C PHE A 171 14.27 -1.18 -12.57
N GLU A 172 13.86 -2.18 -11.77
CA GLU A 172 13.01 -3.29 -12.20
C GLU A 172 11.55 -3.02 -11.81
N PRO A 173 10.62 -2.77 -12.78
CA PRO A 173 9.21 -2.46 -12.46
C PRO A 173 8.47 -3.59 -11.73
N SER A 174 8.92 -4.84 -11.86
CA SER A 174 8.35 -6.00 -11.16
C SER A 174 8.89 -6.19 -9.74
N ARG A 175 9.96 -5.50 -9.37
CA ARG A 175 10.59 -5.61 -8.07
C ARG A 175 9.86 -4.76 -7.03
N SER A 176 9.55 -5.34 -5.89
CA SER A 176 8.96 -4.60 -4.78
C SER A 176 9.94 -4.41 -3.63
N ALA A 177 9.82 -3.28 -2.95
CA ALA A 177 10.59 -2.96 -1.75
C ALA A 177 9.70 -2.36 -0.67
N THR A 178 10.13 -2.46 0.58
CA THR A 178 9.45 -1.88 1.73
C THR A 178 10.44 -0.99 2.48
N PHE A 179 9.98 0.22 2.80
CA PHE A 179 10.72 1.18 3.63
C PHE A 179 9.95 1.43 4.91
N VAL A 180 10.62 1.37 6.04
CA VAL A 180 10.01 1.42 7.36
C VAL A 180 10.66 2.49 8.25
N GLY A 181 9.87 3.05 9.16
CA GLY A 181 10.34 3.96 10.21
C GLY A 181 10.66 3.24 11.52
N THR A 182 10.67 4.00 12.58
CA THR A 182 10.91 3.59 13.96
C THR A 182 9.73 3.98 14.87
N GLN A 183 9.95 4.04 16.19
CA GLN A 183 8.96 4.54 17.15
C GLN A 183 9.07 6.05 17.40
N GLY A 184 9.79 6.81 16.57
CA GLY A 184 9.96 8.25 16.67
C GLY A 184 9.72 8.94 15.34
N SER A 185 9.72 10.28 15.33
CA SER A 185 9.58 11.03 14.06
C SER A 185 10.68 10.69 13.07
N ASP A 186 10.30 10.20 11.91
CA ASP A 186 11.20 9.72 10.88
C ASP A 186 10.93 10.40 9.53
N VAL A 187 11.95 10.38 8.69
CA VAL A 187 11.81 10.63 7.25
C VAL A 187 12.00 9.28 6.55
N VAL A 188 10.91 8.71 6.04
CA VAL A 188 10.93 7.44 5.32
C VAL A 188 10.71 7.72 3.85
N ALA A 189 11.78 7.66 3.06
CA ALA A 189 11.76 7.90 1.63
C ALA A 189 11.86 6.59 0.85
N GLY A 190 10.83 6.29 0.05
CA GLY A 190 10.87 5.23 -0.95
C GLY A 190 11.68 5.67 -2.18
N PHE A 191 12.26 4.72 -2.89
CA PHE A 191 12.88 4.97 -4.20
C PHE A 191 12.78 3.73 -5.09
N GLY A 192 12.82 3.93 -6.40
CA GLY A 192 12.70 2.90 -7.43
C GLY A 192 11.48 3.11 -8.32
N VAL A 193 11.41 2.33 -9.41
CA VAL A 193 10.32 2.38 -10.40
C VAL A 193 9.30 1.25 -10.22
N GLY A 194 9.54 0.32 -9.30
CA GLY A 194 8.67 -0.80 -8.99
C GLY A 194 7.61 -0.44 -7.94
N LYS A 195 7.04 -1.48 -7.31
CA LYS A 195 6.08 -1.30 -6.23
C LYS A 195 6.79 -1.05 -4.91
N VAL A 196 6.51 0.07 -4.25
CA VAL A 196 7.14 0.45 -2.99
C VAL A 196 6.09 0.59 -1.90
N GLU A 197 6.32 -0.02 -0.74
CA GLU A 197 5.52 0.24 0.47
C GLU A 197 6.31 1.13 1.43
N ILE A 198 5.64 2.17 1.96
CA ILE A 198 6.22 3.17 2.85
C ILE A 198 5.43 3.17 4.15
N ILE A 199 6.10 2.84 5.25
CA ILE A 199 5.51 2.60 6.57
C ILE A 199 6.26 3.44 7.60
N GLY A 200 5.62 4.43 8.22
CA GLY A 200 6.29 5.32 9.17
C GLY A 200 6.64 4.67 10.52
N ILE A 201 6.09 3.50 10.83
CA ILE A 201 6.33 2.82 12.11
C ILE A 201 7.29 1.65 11.98
N GLN A 202 7.72 1.15 13.14
CA GLN A 202 8.59 -0.02 13.23
C GLN A 202 7.88 -1.30 12.80
N VAL A 203 8.54 -2.07 11.94
CA VAL A 203 8.08 -3.39 11.45
C VAL A 203 9.18 -4.42 11.69
N SER A 204 8.79 -5.63 12.09
CA SER A 204 9.66 -6.80 12.18
C SER A 204 8.99 -7.99 11.46
N LEU A 205 9.70 -9.11 11.35
CA LEU A 205 9.13 -10.37 10.88
C LEU A 205 9.06 -11.37 12.05
N ASP A 206 7.96 -12.12 12.14
CA ASP A 206 7.87 -13.28 13.03
C ASP A 206 8.64 -14.48 12.44
N ALA A 207 8.67 -15.59 13.18
CA ALA A 207 9.35 -16.80 12.75
C ALA A 207 8.76 -17.46 11.48
N ALA A 208 7.53 -17.11 11.11
CA ALA A 208 6.87 -17.55 9.89
C ALA A 208 7.09 -16.58 8.72
N GLY A 209 7.78 -15.45 8.93
CA GLY A 209 8.02 -14.42 7.94
C GLY A 209 6.87 -13.42 7.77
N ASN A 210 5.88 -13.42 8.68
CA ASN A 210 4.80 -12.43 8.64
C ASN A 210 5.24 -11.12 9.30
N ARG A 211 4.72 -10.01 8.80
CA ARG A 211 4.97 -8.69 9.40
C ARG A 211 4.34 -8.56 10.78
N VAL A 212 5.12 -8.11 11.74
CA VAL A 212 4.68 -7.65 13.05
C VAL A 212 4.84 -6.14 13.09
N TYR A 213 3.74 -5.42 13.32
CA TYR A 213 3.72 -3.97 13.38
C TYR A 213 3.79 -3.54 14.85
N GLU A 214 4.81 -2.77 15.18
CA GLU A 214 5.00 -2.30 16.55
C GLU A 214 4.32 -0.94 16.71
N THR A 215 3.07 -0.98 17.16
CA THR A 215 2.30 0.23 17.46
C THR A 215 2.73 0.82 18.80
N ARG A 216 2.74 2.13 18.89
CA ARG A 216 3.09 2.87 20.11
C ARG A 216 2.04 2.64 21.19
N THR A 217 2.45 2.08 22.31
CA THR A 217 1.56 1.87 23.48
C THR A 217 1.71 2.96 24.56
N ASN A 218 2.80 3.76 24.49
CA ASN A 218 3.10 4.76 25.51
C ASN A 218 2.64 6.16 25.08
N THR A 219 1.53 6.64 25.66
CA THR A 219 0.91 7.94 25.41
C THR A 219 1.68 9.15 25.98
N ASN A 220 2.72 8.93 26.78
CA ASN A 220 3.51 9.98 27.42
C ASN A 220 4.73 10.43 26.61
N LEU A 221 4.96 9.85 25.43
CA LEU A 221 6.04 10.25 24.55
C LEU A 221 5.63 11.45 23.68
N PRO A 222 6.60 12.26 23.17
CA PRO A 222 6.30 13.37 22.27
C PRO A 222 5.49 12.94 21.05
N ILE A 223 4.72 13.86 20.48
CA ILE A 223 3.99 13.63 19.22
C ILE A 223 4.99 13.29 18.12
N ASP A 224 4.82 12.13 17.47
CA ASP A 224 5.60 11.76 16.31
C ASP A 224 4.95 12.30 15.04
N ILE A 225 5.74 12.97 14.23
CA ILE A 225 5.33 13.42 12.91
C ILE A 225 6.32 12.82 11.92
N ASP A 226 5.87 11.77 11.24
CA ASP A 226 6.66 11.17 10.17
C ASP A 226 6.51 11.95 8.87
N THR A 227 7.54 11.94 8.06
CA THR A 227 7.47 12.38 6.67
C THR A 227 7.67 11.16 5.77
N LEU A 228 6.62 10.79 5.04
CA LEU A 228 6.61 9.66 4.14
C LEU A 228 6.74 10.19 2.71
N ILE A 229 7.79 9.80 2.01
CA ILE A 229 8.11 10.36 0.69
C ILE A 229 8.00 9.26 -0.36
N GLY A 230 7.11 9.46 -1.34
CA GLY A 230 6.91 8.56 -2.47
C GLY A 230 8.12 8.48 -3.42
N SER A 231 8.21 7.37 -4.13
CA SER A 231 9.25 7.04 -5.11
C SER A 231 8.90 7.56 -6.52
N GLN A 232 9.48 6.96 -7.55
CA GLN A 232 9.10 7.18 -8.96
C GLN A 232 8.17 6.08 -9.48
N GLY A 233 7.92 5.04 -8.68
CA GLY A 233 7.07 3.91 -9.02
C GLY A 233 5.67 4.03 -8.42
N SER A 234 5.01 2.87 -8.25
CA SER A 234 3.72 2.81 -7.57
C SER A 234 3.94 2.64 -6.07
N ASP A 235 3.57 3.65 -5.30
CA ASP A 235 3.77 3.67 -3.86
C ASP A 235 2.50 3.27 -3.09
N THR A 236 2.68 2.57 -1.99
CA THR A 236 1.61 2.33 -1.02
C THR A 236 2.04 2.89 0.34
N PHE A 237 1.40 3.97 0.76
CA PHE A 237 1.59 4.55 2.08
C PHE A 237 0.72 3.78 3.08
N VAL A 238 1.34 2.99 3.96
CA VAL A 238 0.63 2.13 4.91
C VAL A 238 0.43 2.87 6.22
N LEU A 239 -0.80 3.30 6.48
CA LEU A 239 -1.19 4.03 7.69
C LEU A 239 -1.97 3.16 8.69
N GLY A 240 -2.28 1.92 8.31
CA GLY A 240 -2.97 0.96 9.15
C GLY A 240 -3.08 -0.40 8.50
N VAL A 241 -3.31 -1.44 9.32
CA VAL A 241 -3.51 -2.83 8.91
C VAL A 241 -4.56 -3.48 9.81
N GLY A 242 -5.29 -4.48 9.30
CA GLY A 242 -6.28 -5.25 10.03
C GLY A 242 -7.71 -5.05 9.54
N GLU A 243 -8.60 -5.97 9.94
CA GLU A 243 -10.03 -5.95 9.64
C GLU A 243 -10.82 -5.09 10.65
N VAL A 244 -12.09 -4.81 10.35
CA VAL A 244 -12.98 -3.99 11.20
C VAL A 244 -13.08 -4.51 12.64
N SER A 245 -13.03 -5.84 12.83
CA SER A 245 -13.04 -6.49 14.15
C SER A 245 -11.83 -6.15 15.01
N ASP A 246 -10.71 -5.77 14.39
CA ASP A 246 -9.44 -5.54 15.08
C ASP A 246 -9.21 -4.07 15.45
N ILE A 247 -10.07 -3.15 14.97
CA ILE A 247 -9.95 -1.70 15.24
C ILE A 247 -10.00 -1.39 16.73
N ILE A 248 -10.70 -2.20 17.52
CA ILE A 248 -10.77 -2.03 18.98
C ILE A 248 -9.44 -2.38 19.64
N ASN A 249 -8.59 -3.19 18.98
CA ASN A 249 -7.41 -3.75 19.62
C ASN A 249 -6.06 -3.34 19.02
N SER A 250 -5.90 -2.77 17.82
CA SER A 250 -4.54 -2.38 17.37
C SER A 250 -4.32 -1.98 15.91
N GLY A 251 -5.32 -1.93 15.05
CA GLY A 251 -5.07 -1.89 13.59
C GLY A 251 -4.68 -0.53 12.99
N VAL A 252 -4.87 0.60 13.68
CA VAL A 252 -4.59 1.95 13.14
C VAL A 252 -3.30 2.49 13.76
N PHE A 253 -2.31 2.81 12.93
CA PHE A 253 -1.01 3.31 13.38
C PHE A 253 -1.09 4.74 13.90
N TYR A 254 -1.88 5.57 13.24
CA TYR A 254 -2.01 7.00 13.51
C TYR A 254 -3.42 7.31 14.01
N GLN A 255 -3.67 7.10 15.31
CA GLN A 255 -4.91 7.52 15.95
C GLN A 255 -4.68 8.77 16.81
N GLY A 256 -5.15 9.91 16.33
CA GLY A 256 -5.11 11.17 17.09
C GLY A 256 -6.09 11.27 18.25
N ARG A 257 -6.66 10.18 18.78
CA ARG A 257 -7.79 10.28 19.70
C ARG A 257 -7.43 10.50 21.18
N PHE A 258 -6.28 10.05 21.66
CA PHE A 258 -5.88 10.22 23.08
C PHE A 258 -4.35 10.33 23.25
N GLY A 259 -3.75 11.32 22.65
CA GLY A 259 -2.42 11.74 23.04
C GLY A 259 -1.29 11.09 22.25
N GLY A 260 -1.07 11.59 21.07
CA GLY A 260 0.30 11.77 20.75
C GLY A 260 0.93 11.05 19.61
N ILE A 261 0.22 10.42 18.70
CA ILE A 261 0.81 10.16 17.40
C ILE A 261 0.36 11.28 16.47
N GLY A 262 1.32 12.04 15.93
CA GLY A 262 1.06 13.15 15.01
C GLY A 262 0.56 12.64 13.66
N GLU A 263 0.02 13.54 12.85
CA GLU A 263 -0.36 13.23 11.48
C GLU A 263 0.89 13.12 10.61
N PRO A 264 1.20 11.98 9.98
CA PRO A 264 2.29 11.89 9.04
C PRO A 264 2.03 12.81 7.84
N ILE A 265 3.12 13.35 7.29
CA ILE A 265 3.11 14.15 6.08
C ILE A 265 3.51 13.26 4.92
N ILE A 266 2.60 13.07 3.98
CA ILE A 266 2.86 12.34 2.74
C ILE A 266 3.30 13.34 1.68
N LYS A 267 4.46 13.09 1.07
CA LYS A 267 5.04 13.90 -0.01
C LYS A 267 5.22 13.07 -1.27
N ASN A 268 5.27 13.74 -2.41
CA ASN A 268 5.41 13.12 -3.73
C ASN A 268 4.33 12.05 -4.03
N PHE A 269 3.11 12.27 -3.54
CA PHE A 269 2.00 11.37 -3.84
C PHE A 269 1.58 11.54 -5.30
N ASP A 270 1.80 10.51 -6.11
CA ASP A 270 1.29 10.46 -7.48
C ASP A 270 -0.12 9.87 -7.47
N GLN A 271 -1.10 10.73 -7.70
CA GLN A 271 -2.51 10.33 -7.77
C GLN A 271 -2.83 9.28 -8.85
N GLN A 272 -1.92 8.98 -9.78
CA GLN A 272 -2.15 8.01 -10.87
C GLN A 272 -1.69 6.61 -10.50
N THR A 273 -0.70 6.49 -9.63
CA THR A 273 -0.03 5.22 -9.35
C THR A 273 -0.02 4.84 -7.88
N ASP A 274 -0.20 5.83 -6.97
CA ASP A 274 -0.01 5.62 -5.55
C ASP A 274 -1.31 5.31 -4.82
N ALA A 275 -1.16 4.62 -3.69
CA ALA A 275 -2.26 4.22 -2.82
C ALA A 275 -1.97 4.53 -1.36
N ILE A 276 -3.04 4.74 -0.57
CA ILE A 276 -2.98 4.85 0.88
C ILE A 276 -3.75 3.68 1.47
N ARG A 277 -3.07 2.89 2.32
CA ARG A 277 -3.67 1.77 3.02
C ARG A 277 -4.05 2.19 4.44
N LEU A 278 -5.35 2.08 4.75
CA LEU A 278 -5.92 2.34 6.09
C LEU A 278 -6.46 1.05 6.68
N ALA A 279 -6.57 0.99 8.02
CA ALA A 279 -7.19 -0.13 8.72
C ALA A 279 -8.71 0.05 8.82
N GLY A 280 -9.49 -1.03 8.69
CA GLY A 280 -10.90 -1.03 8.99
C GLY A 280 -11.83 -0.60 7.88
N ALA A 281 -13.10 -0.30 8.23
CA ALA A 281 -14.12 0.09 7.28
C ALA A 281 -14.16 1.61 7.06
N ARG A 282 -14.55 2.01 5.87
CA ARG A 282 -14.68 3.40 5.42
C ARG A 282 -15.47 4.32 6.37
N GLY A 283 -16.55 3.82 6.98
CA GLY A 283 -17.39 4.61 7.90
C GLY A 283 -16.68 5.16 9.13
N PHE A 284 -15.44 4.72 9.40
CA PHE A 284 -14.61 5.28 10.46
C PHE A 284 -13.78 6.49 10.01
N TYR A 285 -13.66 6.73 8.70
CA TYR A 285 -12.84 7.80 8.15
C TYR A 285 -13.71 8.86 7.49
N GLY A 286 -13.59 10.09 7.95
CA GLY A 286 -14.15 11.25 7.28
C GLY A 286 -13.14 11.74 6.23
N PHE A 287 -13.56 11.73 4.98
CA PHE A 287 -12.80 12.34 3.88
C PHE A 287 -13.32 13.75 3.66
N SER A 288 -13.00 14.64 4.56
CA SER A 288 -13.22 16.04 4.29
C SER A 288 -11.94 16.59 3.67
N PRO A 289 -11.97 17.12 2.45
CA PRO A 289 -10.90 17.97 1.97
C PRO A 289 -10.88 19.22 2.86
N THR A 290 -10.31 19.09 4.04
CA THR A 290 -9.94 20.27 4.78
C THR A 290 -8.75 20.83 4.04
N ILE A 291 -9.03 21.69 3.07
CA ILE A 291 -8.01 22.49 2.38
C ILE A 291 -7.35 23.28 3.49
N THR A 292 -6.14 22.88 3.87
CA THR A 292 -5.33 23.71 4.75
C THR A 292 -4.98 24.98 3.98
N MET A 293 -4.61 26.06 4.67
CA MET A 293 -4.18 27.30 3.99
C MET A 293 -3.05 27.08 2.98
N ASN A 294 -2.38 25.92 3.01
CA ASN A 294 -1.27 25.54 2.16
C ASN A 294 -1.67 24.67 0.96
N GLY A 295 -2.96 24.33 0.79
CA GLY A 295 -3.40 23.46 -0.30
C GLY A 295 -3.13 21.96 -0.09
N ASP A 296 -3.02 21.51 1.18
CA ASP A 296 -2.84 20.09 1.51
C ASP A 296 -4.20 19.40 1.69
N PHE A 297 -4.24 18.09 1.42
CA PHE A 297 -5.39 17.24 1.72
C PHE A 297 -5.20 16.53 3.07
N ARG A 298 -6.23 16.50 3.91
CA ARG A 298 -6.18 15.85 5.24
C ARG A 298 -7.14 14.69 5.33
N ILE A 299 -6.64 13.54 5.76
CA ILE A 299 -7.43 12.34 6.10
C ILE A 299 -7.74 12.38 7.59
N THR A 300 -9.02 12.20 7.97
CA THR A 300 -9.46 12.26 9.37
C THR A 300 -10.31 11.05 9.76
N THR A 301 -10.44 10.76 11.07
CA THR A 301 -11.41 9.77 11.56
C THR A 301 -12.74 10.45 11.88
N GLY A 302 -13.86 9.84 11.46
CA GLY A 302 -15.23 10.20 11.86
C GLY A 302 -15.75 11.51 11.28
N SER A 303 -17.06 11.69 11.33
CA SER A 303 -17.78 12.92 10.98
C SER A 303 -18.25 13.61 12.26
N GLY A 304 -17.83 14.87 12.51
CA GLY A 304 -18.34 15.69 13.60
C GLY A 304 -17.29 16.28 14.55
N ARG A 305 -17.76 16.76 15.74
CA ARG A 305 -16.89 17.36 16.76
C ARG A 305 -16.00 16.30 17.42
N GLY A 306 -14.80 16.12 16.92
CA GLY A 306 -13.83 15.16 17.49
C GLY A 306 -13.09 14.36 16.41
N THR A 307 -13.04 14.87 15.20
CA THR A 307 -12.22 14.28 14.12
C THR A 307 -10.74 14.37 14.47
N ALA A 308 -10.09 13.21 14.52
CA ALA A 308 -8.64 13.15 14.67
C ALA A 308 -7.99 13.02 13.27
N GLY A 309 -6.90 13.73 13.03
CA GLY A 309 -6.14 13.58 11.79
C GLY A 309 -5.42 12.23 11.75
N ILE A 310 -5.43 11.62 10.58
CA ILE A 310 -4.72 10.37 10.28
C ILE A 310 -3.48 10.65 9.45
N ALA A 311 -3.59 11.52 8.45
CA ALA A 311 -2.48 11.92 7.59
C ALA A 311 -2.77 13.21 6.85
N ARG A 312 -1.71 13.85 6.37
CA ARG A 312 -1.76 15.02 5.50
C ARG A 312 -0.95 14.76 4.23
N ILE A 313 -1.56 15.01 3.06
CA ILE A 313 -0.91 14.89 1.77
C ILE A 313 -0.55 16.30 1.30
N GLU A 314 0.75 16.56 1.17
CA GLU A 314 1.26 17.86 0.74
C GLU A 314 0.83 18.16 -0.71
N GLY A 315 0.20 19.32 -0.93
CA GLY A 315 -0.32 19.72 -2.24
C GLY A 315 -1.54 18.93 -2.73
N GLY A 316 -2.13 18.08 -1.89
CA GLY A 316 -3.18 17.13 -2.27
C GLY A 316 -4.62 17.69 -2.37
N ALA A 317 -4.84 19.01 -2.23
CA ALA A 317 -6.20 19.59 -2.17
C ALA A 317 -7.11 19.26 -3.36
N ASN A 318 -6.52 19.01 -4.53
CA ASN A 318 -7.25 18.72 -5.78
C ASN A 318 -7.17 17.24 -6.18
N ILE A 319 -6.68 16.36 -5.29
CA ILE A 319 -6.61 14.92 -5.60
C ILE A 319 -8.00 14.32 -5.41
N PRO A 320 -8.62 13.74 -6.44
CA PRO A 320 -9.86 12.99 -6.30
C PRO A 320 -9.56 11.64 -5.67
N PHE A 321 -9.70 11.53 -4.34
CA PHE A 321 -9.50 10.26 -3.64
C PHE A 321 -10.70 9.35 -3.84
N ARG A 322 -10.42 8.09 -4.14
CA ARG A 322 -11.41 6.99 -4.19
C ARG A 322 -11.02 5.91 -3.21
N ALA A 323 -12.02 5.32 -2.56
CA ALA A 323 -11.83 4.18 -1.67
C ALA A 323 -12.07 2.89 -2.43
N ASN A 324 -11.05 2.03 -2.53
CA ASN A 324 -11.19 0.68 -3.05
C ASN A 324 -11.29 -0.34 -1.89
N ARG A 325 -12.13 -1.37 -2.04
CA ARG A 325 -12.43 -2.34 -0.99
C ARG A 325 -11.68 -3.65 -1.19
N GLY A 326 -10.64 -3.87 -0.42
CA GLY A 326 -10.10 -5.21 -0.16
C GLY A 326 -10.21 -5.50 1.33
N ARG A 327 -10.71 -6.66 1.74
CA ARG A 327 -10.78 -7.24 3.10
C ARG A 327 -10.37 -6.30 4.24
N GLY A 328 -11.24 -5.35 4.61
CA GLY A 328 -11.00 -4.41 5.70
C GLY A 328 -9.92 -3.34 5.49
N LEU A 329 -9.28 -3.30 4.34
CA LEU A 329 -8.26 -2.32 3.98
C LEU A 329 -8.86 -1.30 3.02
N LEU A 330 -8.77 -0.02 3.37
CA LEU A 330 -9.09 1.06 2.45
C LEU A 330 -7.83 1.42 1.69
N ILE A 331 -7.87 1.30 0.38
CA ILE A 331 -6.79 1.71 -0.52
C ILE A 331 -7.32 2.88 -1.33
N PHE A 332 -6.63 3.99 -1.29
CA PHE A 332 -6.93 5.16 -2.08
C PHE A 332 -5.92 5.24 -3.20
N SER A 333 -6.39 5.10 -4.42
CA SER A 333 -5.63 5.34 -5.63
C SER A 333 -6.51 6.05 -6.64
N ARG A 334 -5.92 6.67 -7.65
CA ARG A 334 -6.69 7.19 -8.78
C ARG A 334 -7.00 6.09 -9.79
N ASP A 335 -8.21 6.18 -10.34
CA ASP A 335 -8.72 5.73 -11.64
C ASP A 335 -7.89 4.75 -12.47
N SER A 336 -7.53 3.59 -11.93
CA SER A 336 -7.39 2.46 -12.83
C SER A 336 -8.80 1.82 -12.99
N VAL A 337 -9.14 1.37 -14.18
CA VAL A 337 -10.33 0.54 -14.43
C VAL A 337 -10.41 -0.63 -13.45
N LEU A 338 -9.27 -0.99 -12.84
CA LEU A 338 -9.12 -2.05 -11.85
C LEU A 338 -9.55 -1.63 -10.44
N ASP A 339 -9.57 -0.34 -10.12
CA ASP A 339 -9.90 0.16 -8.77
C ASP A 339 -11.38 0.03 -8.45
N ASN A 340 -12.22 0.01 -9.50
CA ASN A 340 -13.65 -0.22 -9.37
C ASN A 340 -13.99 -1.70 -9.23
N PHE A 341 -13.03 -2.63 -9.44
CA PHE A 341 -13.28 -4.06 -9.36
C PHE A 341 -13.54 -4.49 -7.92
N SER A 342 -14.69 -5.14 -7.69
CA SER A 342 -15.05 -5.69 -6.39
C SER A 342 -14.48 -7.10 -6.21
N GLU A 343 -13.36 -7.21 -5.50
CA GLU A 343 -12.70 -8.48 -5.15
C GLU A 343 -13.67 -9.43 -4.44
N VAL A 344 -14.41 -8.91 -3.46
CA VAL A 344 -15.33 -9.72 -2.64
C VAL A 344 -16.47 -10.29 -3.49
N GLU A 345 -17.12 -9.44 -4.29
CA GLU A 345 -18.21 -9.88 -5.17
C GLU A 345 -17.71 -10.87 -6.23
N TYR A 346 -16.50 -10.63 -6.76
CA TYR A 346 -15.93 -11.54 -7.75
C TYR A 346 -15.67 -12.93 -7.18
N LEU A 347 -15.08 -13.03 -6.02
CA LEU A 347 -14.82 -14.32 -5.37
C LEU A 347 -16.12 -15.03 -4.93
N GLN A 348 -17.14 -14.28 -4.51
CA GLN A 348 -18.46 -14.85 -4.20
C GLN A 348 -19.16 -15.41 -5.44
N LYS A 349 -19.08 -14.69 -6.57
CA LYS A 349 -19.70 -15.09 -7.84
C LYS A 349 -18.94 -16.21 -8.56
N ASN A 350 -17.65 -16.40 -8.22
CA ASN A 350 -16.74 -17.38 -8.83
C ASN A 350 -16.06 -18.25 -7.75
N PRO A 351 -16.78 -19.21 -7.12
CA PRO A 351 -16.24 -20.00 -6.00
C PRO A 351 -15.01 -20.85 -6.35
N ASP A 352 -14.85 -21.25 -7.59
CA ASP A 352 -13.67 -21.95 -8.11
C ASP A 352 -12.41 -21.06 -8.05
N VAL A 353 -12.58 -19.79 -8.39
CA VAL A 353 -11.48 -18.78 -8.25
C VAL A 353 -11.18 -18.53 -6.78
N ALA A 354 -12.21 -18.42 -5.92
CA ALA A 354 -12.00 -18.26 -4.48
C ALA A 354 -11.17 -19.42 -3.89
N ALA A 355 -11.47 -20.67 -4.30
CA ALA A 355 -10.68 -21.84 -3.89
C ALA A 355 -9.24 -21.79 -4.42
N ALA A 356 -9.01 -21.33 -5.65
CA ALA A 356 -7.69 -21.21 -6.26
C ALA A 356 -6.86 -20.10 -5.57
N VAL A 357 -7.48 -18.99 -5.16
CA VAL A 357 -6.82 -17.92 -4.36
C VAL A 357 -6.45 -18.46 -2.97
N GLN A 358 -7.35 -19.18 -2.32
CA GLN A 358 -7.10 -19.81 -1.03
C GLN A 358 -5.96 -20.85 -1.10
N ALA A 359 -5.84 -21.56 -2.22
CA ALA A 359 -4.78 -22.53 -2.48
C ALA A 359 -3.44 -21.86 -2.89
N GLY A 360 -3.40 -20.53 -3.02
CA GLY A 360 -2.20 -19.79 -3.43
C GLY A 360 -1.88 -19.85 -4.93
N SER A 361 -2.79 -20.36 -5.77
CA SER A 361 -2.62 -20.40 -7.24
C SER A 361 -2.71 -19.00 -7.86
N PHE A 362 -3.42 -18.08 -7.22
CA PHE A 362 -3.51 -16.67 -7.56
C PHE A 362 -3.33 -15.83 -6.30
N SER A 363 -2.74 -14.65 -6.46
CA SER A 363 -2.56 -13.72 -5.34
C SER A 363 -3.89 -13.06 -4.91
N SER A 364 -4.88 -12.96 -5.81
CA SER A 364 -6.21 -12.40 -5.57
C SER A 364 -7.17 -12.78 -6.70
N GLY A 365 -8.47 -12.53 -6.52
CA GLY A 365 -9.47 -12.62 -7.58
C GLY A 365 -9.19 -11.63 -8.71
N LEU A 366 -8.71 -10.41 -8.39
CA LEU A 366 -8.27 -9.44 -9.39
C LEU A 366 -7.10 -9.97 -10.22
N ASP A 367 -6.13 -10.64 -9.59
CA ASP A 367 -5.01 -11.29 -10.30
C ASP A 367 -5.52 -12.33 -11.29
N HIS A 368 -6.48 -13.19 -10.88
CA HIS A 368 -7.15 -14.12 -11.80
C HIS A 368 -7.91 -13.38 -12.90
N TYR A 369 -8.71 -12.36 -12.53
CA TYR A 369 -9.57 -11.64 -13.48
C TYR A 369 -8.74 -10.97 -14.58
N THR A 370 -7.68 -10.29 -14.22
CA THR A 370 -6.80 -9.59 -15.17
C THR A 370 -6.06 -10.52 -16.11
N LYS A 371 -5.67 -11.71 -15.63
CA LYS A 371 -4.91 -12.69 -16.43
C LYS A 371 -5.83 -13.57 -17.30
N PHE A 372 -7.00 -13.94 -16.79
CA PHE A 372 -7.88 -14.96 -17.40
C PHE A 372 -9.35 -14.53 -17.43
N GLY A 373 -9.95 -14.19 -16.28
CA GLY A 373 -11.37 -14.03 -16.10
C GLY A 373 -12.03 -13.01 -17.04
N GLN A 374 -11.36 -11.92 -17.37
CA GLN A 374 -11.86 -10.92 -18.30
C GLN A 374 -12.09 -11.45 -19.73
N PHE A 375 -11.43 -12.57 -20.10
CA PHE A 375 -11.56 -13.19 -21.41
C PHE A 375 -12.59 -14.33 -21.43
N GLU A 376 -13.10 -14.73 -20.26
CA GLU A 376 -14.02 -15.85 -20.06
C GLU A 376 -15.49 -15.37 -20.04
N PRO A 377 -16.33 -15.77 -21.03
CA PRO A 377 -17.72 -15.29 -21.11
C PRO A 377 -18.64 -15.74 -19.97
N ASN A 378 -18.25 -16.77 -19.23
CA ASN A 378 -19.01 -17.32 -18.10
C ASN A 378 -18.62 -16.71 -16.74
N ARG A 379 -17.68 -15.81 -16.70
CA ARG A 379 -17.32 -15.09 -15.46
C ARG A 379 -18.28 -13.95 -15.17
N SER A 380 -18.46 -13.69 -13.89
CA SER A 380 -19.23 -12.54 -13.42
C SER A 380 -18.36 -11.64 -12.57
N ALA A 381 -18.33 -10.35 -12.87
CA ALA A 381 -17.57 -9.35 -12.13
C ALA A 381 -18.47 -8.17 -11.72
N THR A 382 -18.09 -7.47 -10.66
CA THR A 382 -18.78 -6.27 -10.19
C THR A 382 -17.80 -5.11 -10.12
N PHE A 383 -18.21 -3.95 -10.63
CA PHE A 383 -17.48 -2.70 -10.61
C PHE A 383 -18.28 -1.66 -9.83
N VAL A 384 -17.66 -1.06 -8.82
CA VAL A 384 -18.32 -0.22 -7.82
C VAL A 384 -17.60 1.12 -7.71
N GLY A 385 -18.35 2.21 -7.71
CA GLY A 385 -17.85 3.56 -7.43
C GLY A 385 -17.76 3.86 -5.93
N THR A 386 -17.79 5.14 -5.62
CA THR A 386 -17.65 5.67 -4.24
C THR A 386 -18.88 6.49 -3.86
N ASP A 387 -18.80 7.36 -2.85
CA ASP A 387 -19.83 8.35 -2.48
C ASP A 387 -19.55 9.73 -3.08
N GLY A 388 -18.91 9.78 -4.23
CA GLY A 388 -18.63 11.00 -4.99
C GLY A 388 -18.85 10.78 -6.48
N ASN A 389 -18.58 11.79 -7.31
CA ASN A 389 -18.72 11.69 -8.75
C ASN A 389 -17.65 10.75 -9.33
N ASP A 390 -18.07 9.63 -9.89
CA ASP A 390 -17.21 8.56 -10.36
C ASP A 390 -17.29 8.32 -11.88
N ILE A 391 -16.20 7.76 -12.42
CA ILE A 391 -16.22 7.11 -13.73
C ILE A 391 -15.97 5.62 -13.47
N VAL A 392 -17.01 4.80 -13.53
CA VAL A 392 -16.92 3.35 -13.31
C VAL A 392 -16.97 2.64 -14.64
N THR A 393 -15.88 1.98 -15.00
CA THR A 393 -15.75 1.26 -16.26
C THR A 393 -15.77 -0.24 -16.01
N GLY A 394 -16.80 -0.93 -16.52
CA GLY A 394 -16.80 -2.38 -16.65
C GLY A 394 -15.87 -2.83 -17.77
N PHE A 395 -15.21 -3.97 -17.61
CA PHE A 395 -14.45 -4.60 -18.67
C PHE A 395 -14.52 -6.11 -18.58
N GLY A 396 -14.29 -6.78 -19.71
CA GLY A 396 -14.37 -8.22 -19.83
C GLY A 396 -15.47 -8.68 -20.79
N LYS A 397 -15.49 -9.99 -21.10
CA LYS A 397 -16.44 -10.62 -22.01
C LYS A 397 -17.59 -11.32 -21.30
N GLY A 398 -17.50 -11.43 -19.98
CA GLY A 398 -18.51 -12.07 -19.14
C GLY A 398 -19.63 -11.12 -18.73
N LYS A 399 -20.39 -11.52 -17.71
CA LYS A 399 -21.43 -10.67 -17.14
C LYS A 399 -20.80 -9.66 -16.20
N THR A 400 -21.15 -8.38 -16.32
CA THR A 400 -20.70 -7.37 -15.37
C THR A 400 -21.87 -6.67 -14.68
N GLU A 401 -21.68 -6.30 -13.44
CA GLU A 401 -22.53 -5.38 -12.69
C GLU A 401 -21.77 -4.08 -12.46
N ILE A 402 -22.39 -2.95 -12.75
CA ILE A 402 -21.72 -1.63 -12.71
C ILE A 402 -22.61 -0.67 -11.91
N THR A 403 -22.03 -0.06 -10.88
CA THR A 403 -22.70 0.99 -10.08
C THR A 403 -21.69 2.10 -9.75
N GLY A 404 -22.14 3.35 -9.79
CA GLY A 404 -21.33 4.50 -9.36
C GLY A 404 -21.36 4.67 -7.84
N VAL A 405 -22.43 4.22 -7.20
CA VAL A 405 -22.69 4.41 -5.78
C VAL A 405 -22.01 3.34 -4.96
N ASP A 406 -21.45 3.72 -3.84
CA ASP A 406 -20.82 2.81 -2.89
C ASP A 406 -21.85 1.92 -2.19
N LEU A 407 -21.95 0.66 -2.61
CA LEU A 407 -22.83 -0.37 -2.02
C LEU A 407 -22.08 -1.16 -0.93
N ASP A 408 -21.82 -0.57 0.23
CA ASP A 408 -21.25 -1.30 1.36
C ASP A 408 -22.30 -2.20 2.03
N ARG A 409 -22.14 -3.50 1.85
CA ARG A 409 -22.88 -4.53 2.56
C ARG A 409 -22.20 -4.95 3.86
N SER A 410 -21.32 -4.14 4.43
CA SER A 410 -20.70 -4.47 5.70
C SER A 410 -21.77 -4.47 6.80
N TYR A 411 -22.02 -5.64 7.36
CA TYR A 411 -22.80 -5.78 8.58
C TYR A 411 -22.03 -5.15 9.74
N ALA A 412 -22.35 -3.89 10.09
CA ALA A 412 -21.93 -3.34 11.35
C ALA A 412 -22.57 -4.14 12.50
N PHE A 413 -21.85 -4.29 13.60
CA PHE A 413 -22.33 -4.89 14.84
C PHE A 413 -23.73 -4.36 15.19
N GLY A 414 -24.77 -5.21 15.11
CA GLY A 414 -26.14 -4.83 15.37
C GLY A 414 -27.14 -5.13 14.24
N GLY A 415 -26.71 -5.60 13.08
CA GLY A 415 -27.58 -6.09 12.02
C GLY A 415 -28.26 -5.02 11.15
N GLU A 416 -27.80 -3.77 11.22
CA GLU A 416 -28.24 -2.71 10.30
C GLU A 416 -27.14 -2.41 9.31
N GLY A 417 -27.38 -2.71 8.02
CA GLY A 417 -26.54 -2.27 6.91
C GLY A 417 -26.70 -0.75 6.75
N ASN A 418 -25.72 0.03 7.17
CA ASN A 418 -25.66 1.45 6.87
C ASN A 418 -25.10 1.62 5.46
N TYR A 419 -25.91 2.17 4.55
CA TYR A 419 -25.46 2.62 3.23
C TYR A 419 -24.78 3.97 3.38
N PHE A 420 -23.57 4.11 2.85
CA PHE A 420 -22.80 5.34 2.97
C PHE A 420 -23.22 6.40 1.95
N SER A 421 -23.74 5.98 0.81
CA SER A 421 -24.27 6.85 -0.21
C SER A 421 -25.52 6.24 -0.85
N ASN A 422 -26.39 7.10 -1.36
CA ASN A 422 -27.58 6.73 -2.16
C ASN A 422 -27.56 7.44 -3.52
N GLY A 423 -26.41 8.03 -3.91
CA GLY A 423 -26.26 8.78 -5.13
C GLY A 423 -26.92 10.16 -5.13
N SER A 424 -27.43 10.64 -3.97
CA SER A 424 -28.07 11.97 -3.89
C SER A 424 -27.08 13.10 -4.06
N ASN A 425 -26.89 13.73 -5.08
CA ASN A 425 -25.89 14.73 -5.48
C ASN A 425 -24.64 14.15 -6.11
N GLU A 426 -24.66 12.88 -6.53
CA GLU A 426 -23.58 12.26 -7.26
C GLU A 426 -23.90 12.25 -8.76
N PHE A 427 -22.89 12.56 -9.56
CA PHE A 427 -22.98 12.55 -11.03
C PHE A 427 -21.96 11.56 -11.56
N ASP A 428 -22.38 10.30 -11.68
CA ASP A 428 -21.48 9.23 -12.09
C ASP A 428 -21.53 8.97 -13.58
N THR A 429 -20.42 8.52 -14.15
CA THR A 429 -20.36 7.98 -15.50
C THR A 429 -20.12 6.48 -15.42
N LEU A 430 -21.10 5.70 -15.89
CA LEU A 430 -21.03 4.24 -15.91
C LEU A 430 -20.77 3.78 -17.35
N ILE A 431 -19.67 3.04 -17.56
CA ILE A 431 -19.24 2.61 -18.89
C ILE A 431 -19.34 1.10 -18.99
N GLY A 432 -20.13 0.62 -19.97
CA GLY A 432 -20.33 -0.82 -20.22
C GLY A 432 -19.08 -1.53 -20.71
N SER A 433 -19.08 -2.85 -20.57
CA SER A 433 -18.02 -3.79 -20.98
C SER A 433 -18.22 -4.31 -22.42
N GLN A 434 -17.51 -5.40 -22.77
CA GLN A 434 -17.75 -6.15 -24.01
C GLN A 434 -18.78 -7.28 -23.85
N GLY A 435 -19.19 -7.56 -22.61
CA GLY A 435 -20.18 -8.59 -22.27
C GLY A 435 -21.57 -8.01 -21.98
N ALA A 436 -22.40 -8.80 -21.33
CA ALA A 436 -23.72 -8.36 -20.87
C ALA A 436 -23.59 -7.59 -19.55
N ASP A 437 -24.00 -6.33 -19.54
CA ASP A 437 -23.84 -5.42 -18.40
C ASP A 437 -25.18 -5.21 -17.66
N THR A 438 -25.12 -5.17 -16.35
CA THR A 438 -26.19 -4.72 -15.48
C THR A 438 -25.80 -3.41 -14.82
N PHE A 439 -26.40 -2.31 -15.24
CA PHE A 439 -26.22 -1.02 -14.60
C PHE A 439 -27.15 -0.92 -13.39
N ILE A 440 -26.59 -0.90 -12.20
CA ILE A 440 -27.34 -0.92 -10.94
C ILE A 440 -27.70 0.51 -10.56
N LEU A 441 -28.97 0.84 -10.72
CA LEU A 441 -29.58 2.12 -10.34
C LEU A 441 -30.56 1.97 -9.17
N ALA A 442 -30.71 0.73 -8.68
CA ALA A 442 -31.44 0.41 -7.47
C ALA A 442 -30.95 -0.91 -6.88
N TYR A 443 -31.18 -1.12 -5.60
CA TYR A 443 -30.83 -2.36 -4.93
C TYR A 443 -31.97 -2.89 -4.07
N ASP A 444 -31.98 -4.22 -3.90
CA ASP A 444 -32.87 -4.95 -3.00
C ASP A 444 -32.13 -5.37 -1.75
N PHE A 445 -32.75 -5.25 -0.59
CA PHE A 445 -32.28 -5.92 0.61
C PHE A 445 -32.51 -7.42 0.52
N THR A 446 -31.49 -8.21 0.32
CA THR A 446 -31.62 -9.67 0.16
C THR A 446 -31.78 -10.47 1.47
N SER A 447 -31.57 -9.83 2.64
CA SER A 447 -31.75 -10.46 3.96
C SER A 447 -31.97 -9.41 5.05
N PRO A 448 -33.20 -9.11 5.44
CA PRO A 448 -33.45 -8.27 6.61
C PRO A 448 -33.22 -9.06 7.89
N PRO A 449 -32.80 -8.42 8.97
CA PRO A 449 -32.89 -9.00 10.30
C PRO A 449 -34.36 -9.21 10.70
N PRO A 450 -34.68 -10.24 11.54
CA PRO A 450 -36.05 -10.67 11.81
C PRO A 450 -37.01 -9.65 12.44
N SER A 451 -36.55 -8.46 12.75
CA SER A 451 -37.30 -7.44 13.51
C SER A 451 -37.58 -6.12 12.79
N GLN A 452 -37.23 -5.96 11.52
CA GLN A 452 -37.48 -4.71 10.79
C GLN A 452 -38.41 -4.91 9.60
N MET A 453 -39.36 -3.97 9.42
CA MET A 453 -40.12 -3.84 8.19
C MET A 453 -39.13 -3.55 7.05
N ILE A 454 -39.11 -4.42 6.04
CA ILE A 454 -38.25 -4.29 4.86
C ILE A 454 -38.68 -3.04 4.09
N PRO A 455 -37.77 -2.07 3.87
CA PRO A 455 -38.09 -1.08 2.87
C PRO A 455 -38.12 -1.76 1.49
N ASP A 456 -39.06 -1.36 0.66
CA ASP A 456 -39.10 -1.67 -0.76
C ASP A 456 -37.73 -1.37 -1.37
N ALA A 457 -37.39 -2.00 -2.52
CA ALA A 457 -36.17 -1.71 -3.25
C ALA A 457 -35.91 -0.20 -3.32
N GLN A 458 -34.70 0.22 -2.99
CA GLN A 458 -34.35 1.63 -2.95
C GLN A 458 -33.68 2.06 -4.24
N GLU A 459 -34.10 3.20 -4.74
CA GLU A 459 -33.48 3.89 -5.85
C GLU A 459 -32.18 4.57 -5.42
N LEU A 460 -31.21 4.47 -6.30
CA LEU A 460 -30.01 5.32 -6.29
C LEU A 460 -30.27 6.59 -7.12
N TYR A 461 -29.41 7.60 -6.94
CA TYR A 461 -29.47 8.86 -7.69
C TYR A 461 -30.79 9.63 -7.51
N ARG A 462 -31.17 9.89 -6.27
CA ARG A 462 -32.32 10.72 -5.94
C ARG A 462 -31.95 12.20 -5.89
N GLY A 463 -32.90 13.05 -6.25
CA GLY A 463 -32.77 14.50 -6.12
C GLY A 463 -31.91 15.11 -7.21
N SER A 464 -30.72 15.63 -6.88
CA SER A 464 -29.86 16.24 -7.89
C SER A 464 -28.84 15.27 -8.51
N GLY A 465 -28.71 14.03 -7.99
CA GLY A 465 -27.79 13.02 -8.50
C GLY A 465 -28.29 12.37 -9.81
N GLU A 466 -27.39 11.96 -10.68
CA GLU A 466 -27.70 11.37 -11.99
C GLU A 466 -26.59 10.41 -12.43
N ALA A 467 -26.96 9.24 -12.96
CA ALA A 467 -26.02 8.35 -13.63
C ALA A 467 -25.97 8.59 -15.14
N ARG A 468 -24.79 8.82 -15.71
CA ARG A 468 -24.57 8.82 -17.16
C ARG A 468 -24.06 7.47 -17.61
N ILE A 469 -24.79 6.80 -18.51
CA ILE A 469 -24.48 5.46 -18.98
C ILE A 469 -23.96 5.53 -20.42
N ARG A 470 -22.77 4.98 -20.61
CA ARG A 470 -22.10 4.89 -21.92
C ARG A 470 -21.93 3.43 -22.33
N GLY A 471 -22.07 3.20 -23.64
CA GLY A 471 -21.90 1.87 -24.21
C GLY A 471 -23.06 0.90 -23.94
N PHE A 472 -24.23 1.38 -23.50
CA PHE A 472 -25.41 0.56 -23.29
C PHE A 472 -25.90 -0.08 -24.59
N ASN A 473 -25.90 -1.42 -24.64
CA ASN A 473 -26.22 -2.18 -25.82
C ASN A 473 -27.16 -3.36 -25.48
N PRO A 474 -28.50 -3.21 -25.64
CA PRO A 474 -29.47 -4.29 -25.35
C PRO A 474 -29.20 -5.55 -26.17
N SER A 475 -28.58 -5.47 -27.36
CA SER A 475 -28.26 -6.65 -28.16
C SER A 475 -27.16 -7.53 -27.57
N GLN A 476 -26.35 -7.00 -26.65
CA GLN A 476 -25.36 -7.74 -25.84
C GLN A 476 -26.00 -8.32 -24.58
N GLY A 477 -27.22 -7.91 -24.27
CA GLY A 477 -27.93 -8.33 -23.05
C GLY A 477 -27.81 -7.31 -21.92
N ASP A 478 -27.45 -6.06 -22.23
CA ASP A 478 -27.36 -5.00 -21.22
C ASP A 478 -28.75 -4.64 -20.67
N VAL A 479 -28.78 -4.39 -19.36
CA VAL A 479 -29.99 -4.05 -18.63
C VAL A 479 -29.73 -2.98 -17.57
N LEU A 480 -30.78 -2.21 -17.24
CA LEU A 480 -30.83 -1.32 -16.10
C LEU A 480 -31.59 -1.99 -14.96
N ARG A 481 -31.06 -1.97 -13.75
CA ARG A 481 -31.75 -2.42 -12.54
C ARG A 481 -32.35 -1.24 -11.80
N LEU A 482 -33.67 -1.17 -11.72
CA LEU A 482 -34.46 -0.06 -11.19
C LEU A 482 -35.40 -0.54 -10.07
N ALA A 483 -35.80 0.36 -9.15
CA ALA A 483 -36.72 0.07 -8.06
C ALA A 483 -38.20 0.23 -8.50
N GLY A 484 -39.09 -0.64 -8.04
CA GLY A 484 -40.54 -0.55 -8.31
C GLY A 484 -40.96 -1.17 -9.63
N GLN A 485 -41.65 -0.45 -10.46
CA GLN A 485 -42.22 -0.92 -11.75
C GLN A 485 -41.89 0.06 -12.88
N ALA A 486 -41.88 -0.44 -14.13
CA ALA A 486 -41.61 0.40 -15.29
C ALA A 486 -42.60 1.57 -15.43
N SER A 487 -43.86 1.39 -14.98
CA SER A 487 -44.88 2.45 -14.95
C SER A 487 -44.56 3.61 -13.99
N ASP A 488 -43.60 3.43 -13.08
CA ASP A 488 -43.18 4.47 -12.15
C ASP A 488 -42.19 5.45 -12.80
N TYR A 489 -41.70 5.13 -14.00
CA TYR A 489 -40.70 5.88 -14.74
C TYR A 489 -41.23 6.48 -16.03
N GLN A 490 -40.74 7.66 -16.35
CA GLN A 490 -40.86 8.26 -17.65
C GLN A 490 -39.54 8.06 -18.41
N ILE A 491 -39.67 7.43 -19.59
CA ILE A 491 -38.52 7.16 -20.48
C ILE A 491 -38.71 8.07 -21.70
N SER A 492 -37.86 9.04 -21.91
CA SER A 492 -38.04 10.02 -22.98
C SER A 492 -36.70 10.44 -23.58
N PRO A 493 -36.64 10.62 -24.92
CA PRO A 493 -35.43 11.13 -25.56
C PRO A 493 -35.15 12.59 -25.17
N ILE A 494 -33.86 12.88 -24.91
CA ILE A 494 -33.33 14.24 -24.71
C ILE A 494 -32.20 14.45 -25.71
N GLY A 495 -32.51 15.10 -26.84
CA GLY A 495 -31.55 15.22 -27.93
C GLY A 495 -31.17 13.87 -28.53
N ALA A 496 -29.89 13.49 -28.45
CA ALA A 496 -29.40 12.19 -28.91
C ALA A 496 -29.48 11.10 -27.82
N ASP A 497 -29.79 11.46 -26.57
CA ASP A 497 -29.73 10.63 -25.39
C ASP A 497 -31.13 10.17 -24.95
N LEU A 498 -31.21 9.19 -24.05
CA LEU A 498 -32.46 8.70 -23.45
C LEU A 498 -32.43 8.91 -21.94
N ALA A 499 -33.38 9.68 -21.42
CA ALA A 499 -33.53 9.90 -19.99
C ALA A 499 -34.47 8.91 -19.34
N ILE A 500 -34.09 8.43 -18.18
CA ILE A 500 -34.89 7.61 -17.26
C ILE A 500 -35.18 8.49 -16.04
N SER A 501 -36.43 8.90 -15.86
CA SER A 501 -36.81 9.86 -14.82
C SER A 501 -38.08 9.45 -14.08
N LYS A 502 -38.25 10.00 -12.88
CA LYS A 502 -39.53 10.07 -12.13
C LYS A 502 -40.02 11.52 -12.09
N PRO A 503 -41.24 11.80 -11.67
CA PRO A 503 -41.76 13.15 -11.61
C PRO A 503 -40.83 14.07 -10.81
N GLY A 504 -40.15 15.01 -11.51
CA GLY A 504 -39.25 15.97 -10.93
C GLY A 504 -37.82 15.49 -10.65
N ASP A 505 -37.45 14.27 -11.09
CA ASP A 505 -36.16 13.69 -10.77
C ASP A 505 -35.61 12.84 -11.94
N THR A 506 -34.38 13.09 -12.38
CA THR A 506 -33.69 12.31 -13.42
C THR A 506 -32.73 11.33 -12.76
N ILE A 507 -33.00 10.04 -12.91
CA ILE A 507 -32.21 8.96 -12.30
C ILE A 507 -30.99 8.62 -13.15
N ALA A 508 -31.19 8.52 -14.47
CA ALA A 508 -30.10 8.20 -15.39
C ALA A 508 -30.31 8.78 -16.80
N ILE A 509 -29.20 8.98 -17.51
CA ILE A 509 -29.17 9.32 -18.94
C ILE A 509 -28.33 8.28 -19.67
N ILE A 510 -28.89 7.64 -20.69
CA ILE A 510 -28.18 6.75 -21.60
C ILE A 510 -27.70 7.57 -22.80
N GLU A 511 -26.38 7.76 -22.90
CA GLU A 511 -25.77 8.52 -24.00
C GLU A 511 -25.99 7.78 -25.35
N GLY A 512 -26.44 8.52 -26.37
CA GLY A 512 -26.76 7.99 -27.68
C GLY A 512 -28.02 7.11 -27.74
N GLY A 513 -28.79 7.05 -26.65
CA GLY A 513 -29.91 6.12 -26.47
C GLY A 513 -31.25 6.57 -27.01
N ALA A 514 -31.39 7.73 -27.69
CA ALA A 514 -32.69 8.29 -28.10
C ALA A 514 -33.58 7.35 -28.90
N ASN A 515 -33.04 6.40 -29.64
CA ASN A 515 -33.75 5.42 -30.46
C ASN A 515 -33.95 4.06 -29.78
N LEU A 516 -33.53 3.88 -28.54
CA LEU A 516 -33.70 2.64 -27.80
C LEU A 516 -35.17 2.46 -27.42
N ASN A 517 -35.66 1.24 -27.58
CA ASN A 517 -37.02 0.84 -27.16
C ASN A 517 -36.89 -0.16 -26.00
N LEU A 518 -36.69 0.38 -24.81
CA LEU A 518 -36.50 -0.42 -23.61
C LEU A 518 -37.80 -1.03 -23.12
N ARG A 519 -37.76 -2.30 -22.66
CA ARG A 519 -38.92 -3.03 -22.16
C ARG A 519 -38.59 -3.65 -20.79
N GLN A 520 -39.59 -3.70 -19.94
CA GLN A 520 -39.49 -4.45 -18.68
C GLN A 520 -39.31 -5.93 -18.95
N LEU A 521 -38.24 -6.51 -18.38
CA LEU A 521 -37.97 -7.94 -18.45
C LEU A 521 -38.66 -8.63 -17.26
N THR A 522 -39.36 -9.75 -17.53
CA THR A 522 -40.01 -10.56 -16.50
C THR A 522 -38.96 -11.44 -15.79
N PHE A 523 -38.89 -11.32 -14.48
CA PHE A 523 -38.11 -12.25 -13.62
C PHE A 523 -39.03 -13.17 -12.84
N PRO A 524 -38.62 -14.41 -12.54
CA PRO A 524 -39.26 -15.18 -11.50
C PRO A 524 -39.14 -14.43 -10.16
N PRO A 525 -40.17 -14.48 -9.29
CA PRO A 525 -40.15 -13.78 -8.00
C PRO A 525 -38.95 -14.22 -7.16
N VAL A 526 -38.19 -13.26 -6.66
CA VAL A 526 -36.87 -13.46 -5.99
C VAL A 526 -37.02 -14.11 -4.61
N SER A 527 -38.21 -14.14 -4.00
CA SER A 527 -38.45 -14.87 -2.74
C SER A 527 -39.91 -15.23 -2.53
N PRO A 528 -40.23 -16.49 -2.22
CA PRO A 528 -41.56 -16.88 -1.79
C PRO A 528 -41.95 -16.38 -0.39
N VAL A 529 -41.04 -15.80 0.37
CA VAL A 529 -41.22 -15.40 1.79
C VAL A 529 -41.89 -14.03 1.94
N PHE A 530 -41.77 -13.15 0.92
CA PHE A 530 -42.33 -11.78 0.97
C PHE A 530 -43.04 -11.43 -0.35
N PRO A 531 -44.28 -11.88 -0.55
CA PRO A 531 -45.00 -11.69 -1.82
C PRO A 531 -45.42 -10.24 -2.12
N ASN A 532 -45.28 -9.31 -1.16
CA ASN A 532 -45.69 -7.90 -1.29
C ASN A 532 -44.55 -6.90 -1.29
N ALA A 533 -43.28 -7.33 -1.22
CA ALA A 533 -42.16 -6.43 -1.34
C ALA A 533 -42.06 -5.92 -2.78
N LYS A 534 -41.99 -4.61 -2.99
CA LYS A 534 -41.68 -4.02 -4.30
C LYS A 534 -40.24 -4.35 -4.63
N SER A 535 -40.04 -5.37 -5.45
CA SER A 535 -38.72 -5.80 -5.91
C SER A 535 -38.15 -4.82 -6.95
N ALA A 536 -36.84 -4.81 -7.13
CA ALA A 536 -36.23 -4.18 -8.30
C ALA A 536 -36.65 -4.95 -9.58
N PHE A 537 -36.71 -4.23 -10.69
CA PHE A 537 -37.00 -4.82 -12.01
C PHE A 537 -35.83 -4.49 -12.98
N LEU A 538 -35.77 -5.26 -14.08
CA LEU A 538 -34.80 -4.99 -15.14
C LEU A 538 -35.52 -4.41 -16.37
N LEU A 539 -34.84 -3.42 -16.96
CA LEU A 539 -35.28 -2.75 -18.19
C LEU A 539 -34.14 -2.93 -19.21
N GLY A 540 -34.45 -3.54 -20.37
CA GLY A 540 -33.48 -3.80 -21.42
C GLY A 540 -34.07 -3.68 -22.82
#